data_53c80dbcffc6a14bd7cc17d8fb13aaed
#
_entry.id   53c80dbcffc6a14bd7cc17d8fb13aaed
#
_cell.length_a   1.000
_cell.length_b   1.000
_cell.length_c   1.000
_cell.angle_alpha   90.00
_cell.angle_beta   90.00
_cell.angle_gamma   90.00
#
_symmetry.space_group_name_H-M   'P 1'
#
loop_
_entity.id
_entity.type
_entity.pdbx_description
1 polymer ?
#
loop_
_entity_poly.entity_id
_entity_poly.type
_entity_poly.pdbx_seq_one_letter_code
_entity_poly.pdbx_strand_id
1 'polypeptide(L)'
;MLQRIKSALSSKSLLSLGWFLFIAVLLGQLGPILSIFNAWWDGKDALSELNRQARQGNFIIFAPSLLATSAYFLIRDYAQKNQISNKHRKLKLLLVAAALGLIDSVIALKLIQNPVFVSCAQEAFHWLAFLASILTSISFWRLEEEESGIVVINEINENTEQLTHDSAQKTSTSDGYTL
;
A
#
# COMPACT_ATOMS: atom_id res chain seq x y z
N MET A 1 -9.80 19.50 -9.83
CA MET A 1 -8.49 18.92 -9.48
C MET A 1 -8.08 19.27 -8.05
N LEU A 2 -8.14 20.50 -7.60
CA LEU A 2 -7.80 20.96 -6.23
C LEU A 2 -8.67 20.35 -5.11
N GLN A 3 -9.96 20.10 -5.34
CA GLN A 3 -10.83 19.43 -4.35
C GLN A 3 -10.46 17.96 -4.12
N ARG A 4 -9.99 17.25 -5.15
CA ARG A 4 -9.48 15.87 -5.01
C ARG A 4 -8.18 15.78 -4.22
N ILE A 5 -7.36 16.84 -4.24
CA ILE A 5 -6.13 16.90 -3.45
C ILE A 5 -6.45 17.21 -1.98
N LYS A 6 -7.48 18.03 -1.70
CA LYS A 6 -7.90 18.35 -0.33
C LYS A 6 -8.55 17.15 0.38
N SER A 7 -9.31 16.30 -0.31
CA SER A 7 -9.86 15.07 0.28
C SER A 7 -8.80 14.00 0.54
N ALA A 8 -7.72 13.96 -0.26
CA ALA A 8 -6.59 13.06 -0.04
C ALA A 8 -5.72 13.43 1.17
N LEU A 9 -5.87 14.63 1.70
CA LEU A 9 -5.18 15.14 2.90
C LEU A 9 -6.10 15.21 4.14
N SER A 10 -7.14 14.42 4.19
CA SER A 10 -7.92 14.23 5.41
C SER A 10 -6.99 13.67 6.50
N SER A 11 -7.10 14.15 7.73
CA SER A 11 -6.24 13.71 8.84
C SER A 11 -6.33 12.19 9.08
N LYS A 12 -7.47 11.57 8.78
CA LYS A 12 -7.68 10.12 8.84
C LYS A 12 -6.88 9.37 7.77
N SER A 13 -6.86 9.89 6.53
CA SER A 13 -6.08 9.32 5.43
C SER A 13 -4.58 9.41 5.68
N LEU A 14 -4.10 10.53 6.25
CA LEU A 14 -2.69 10.67 6.65
C LEU A 14 -2.30 9.69 7.77
N LEU A 15 -3.18 9.49 8.75
CA LEU A 15 -2.95 8.51 9.82
C LEU A 15 -2.92 7.08 9.29
N SER A 16 -3.85 6.72 8.40
CA SER A 16 -3.90 5.41 7.73
C SER A 16 -2.64 5.17 6.89
N LEU A 17 -2.19 6.16 6.12
CA LEU A 17 -0.93 6.09 5.38
C LEU A 17 0.27 5.93 6.32
N GLY A 18 0.29 6.68 7.43
CA GLY A 18 1.33 6.57 8.45
C GLY A 18 1.41 5.16 9.04
N TRP A 19 0.28 4.55 9.37
CA TRP A 19 0.22 3.16 9.84
C TRP A 19 0.66 2.17 8.77
N PHE A 20 0.24 2.35 7.52
CA PHE A 20 0.69 1.50 6.41
C PHE A 20 2.21 1.55 6.24
N LEU A 21 2.80 2.75 6.20
CA LEU A 21 4.25 2.93 6.07
C LEU A 21 5.00 2.35 7.28
N PHE A 22 4.49 2.56 8.48
CA PHE A 22 5.08 2.01 9.69
C PHE A 22 5.09 0.48 9.66
N ILE A 23 3.95 -0.15 9.40
CA ILE A 23 3.83 -1.62 9.44
C ILE A 23 4.51 -2.25 8.23
N ALA A 24 4.16 -1.81 7.02
CA ALA A 24 4.57 -2.49 5.80
C ALA A 24 6.03 -2.19 5.40
N VAL A 25 6.49 -0.95 5.62
CA VAL A 25 7.84 -0.56 5.22
C VAL A 25 8.80 -0.64 6.40
N LEU A 26 8.51 0.04 7.50
CA LEU A 26 9.47 0.17 8.61
C LEU A 26 9.64 -1.14 9.37
N LEU A 27 8.55 -1.85 9.71
CA LEU A 27 8.67 -3.17 10.37
C LEU A 27 9.22 -4.22 9.39
N GLY A 28 8.90 -4.15 8.11
CA GLY A 28 9.48 -5.02 7.08
C GLY A 28 10.99 -4.83 6.92
N GLN A 29 11.51 -3.64 7.23
CA GLN A 29 12.94 -3.30 7.17
C GLN A 29 13.60 -3.29 8.56
N LEU A 30 12.98 -3.90 9.58
CA LEU A 30 13.48 -3.82 10.96
C LEU A 30 14.90 -4.34 11.10
N GLY A 31 15.26 -5.43 10.42
CA GLY A 31 16.60 -6.00 10.45
C GLY A 31 17.70 -5.02 10.01
N PRO A 32 17.65 -4.48 8.79
CA PRO A 32 18.57 -3.45 8.32
C PRO A 32 18.58 -2.20 9.22
N ILE A 33 17.40 -1.72 9.65
CA ILE A 33 17.28 -0.53 10.50
C ILE A 33 17.98 -0.74 11.84
N LEU A 34 17.75 -1.87 12.52
CA LEU A 34 18.41 -2.20 13.77
C LEU A 34 19.92 -2.35 13.60
N SER A 35 20.37 -2.90 12.47
CA SER A 35 21.82 -3.00 12.20
C SER A 35 22.46 -1.62 12.06
N ILE A 36 21.81 -0.69 11.38
CA ILE A 36 22.27 0.70 11.25
C ILE A 36 22.26 1.41 12.62
N PHE A 37 21.19 1.21 13.39
CA PHE A 37 21.09 1.78 14.73
C PHE A 37 22.20 1.25 15.67
N ASN A 38 22.46 -0.05 15.65
CA ASN A 38 23.55 -0.65 16.45
C ASN A 38 24.91 -0.12 16.02
N ALA A 39 25.17 0.04 14.74
CA ALA A 39 26.42 0.63 14.27
C ALA A 39 26.60 2.07 14.77
N TRP A 40 25.53 2.86 14.71
CA TRP A 40 25.54 4.22 15.26
C TRP A 40 25.75 4.23 16.77
N TRP A 41 25.08 3.33 17.52
CA TRP A 41 25.25 3.18 18.98
C TRP A 41 26.67 2.82 19.38
N ASP A 42 27.32 1.96 18.58
CA ASP A 42 28.73 1.56 18.78
C ASP A 42 29.74 2.63 18.34
N GLY A 43 29.29 3.81 17.93
CA GLY A 43 30.16 4.89 17.44
C GLY A 43 30.76 4.62 16.05
N LYS A 44 30.22 3.65 15.30
CA LYS A 44 30.58 3.37 13.91
C LYS A 44 29.82 4.28 12.95
N ASP A 45 30.33 4.41 11.72
CA ASP A 45 29.65 5.20 10.69
C ASP A 45 28.37 4.51 10.20
N ALA A 46 27.22 5.11 10.56
CA ALA A 46 25.89 4.62 10.16
C ALA A 46 25.68 4.60 8.64
N LEU A 47 26.34 5.53 7.90
CA LEU A 47 26.23 5.58 6.45
C LEU A 47 26.97 4.41 5.79
N SER A 48 28.14 4.04 6.33
CA SER A 48 28.87 2.87 5.86
C SER A 48 28.08 1.59 6.12
N GLU A 49 27.37 1.50 7.25
CA GLU A 49 26.51 0.36 7.56
C GLU A 49 25.27 0.32 6.63
N LEU A 50 24.65 1.46 6.35
CA LEU A 50 23.56 1.56 5.36
C LEU A 50 24.01 1.02 4.00
N ASN A 51 25.19 1.45 3.52
CA ASN A 51 25.76 0.99 2.27
C ASN A 51 26.06 -0.51 2.30
N ARG A 52 26.54 -1.03 3.43
CA ARG A 52 26.76 -2.46 3.62
C ARG A 52 25.46 -3.25 3.50
N GLN A 53 24.40 -2.81 4.18
CA GLN A 53 23.08 -3.46 4.13
C GLN A 53 22.49 -3.43 2.70
N ALA A 54 22.65 -2.31 1.98
CA ALA A 54 22.22 -2.20 0.60
C ALA A 54 22.95 -3.17 -0.33
N ARG A 55 24.29 -3.25 -0.20
CA ARG A 55 25.14 -4.18 -0.99
C ARG A 55 24.83 -5.65 -0.72
N GLN A 56 24.42 -5.98 0.49
CA GLN A 56 23.96 -7.33 0.85
C GLN A 56 22.55 -7.65 0.35
N GLY A 57 21.86 -6.70 -0.28
CA GLY A 57 20.50 -6.87 -0.78
C GLY A 57 19.42 -6.89 0.32
N ASN A 58 19.76 -6.53 1.56
CA ASN A 58 18.86 -6.63 2.70
C ASN A 58 17.65 -5.72 2.59
N PHE A 59 17.72 -4.61 1.87
CA PHE A 59 16.56 -3.75 1.59
C PHE A 59 15.66 -4.34 0.51
N ILE A 60 16.24 -4.79 -0.60
CA ILE A 60 15.45 -5.20 -1.76
C ILE A 60 14.83 -6.60 -1.60
N ILE A 61 15.37 -7.45 -0.73
CA ILE A 61 14.85 -8.80 -0.50
C ILE A 61 13.41 -8.77 0.07
N PHE A 62 13.01 -7.69 0.73
CA PHE A 62 11.66 -7.50 1.27
C PHE A 62 10.69 -6.88 0.27
N ALA A 63 11.17 -6.28 -0.82
CA ALA A 63 10.32 -5.60 -1.79
C ALA A 63 9.29 -6.55 -2.46
N PRO A 64 9.63 -7.78 -2.89
CA PRO A 64 8.64 -8.71 -3.40
C PRO A 64 7.54 -9.07 -2.38
N SER A 65 7.90 -9.23 -1.10
CA SER A 65 6.92 -9.52 -0.04
C SER A 65 6.00 -8.33 0.20
N LEU A 66 6.53 -7.11 0.18
CA LEU A 66 5.75 -5.87 0.28
C LEU A 66 4.75 -5.76 -0.87
N LEU A 67 5.18 -6.01 -2.10
CA LEU A 67 4.33 -6.00 -3.29
C LEU A 67 3.27 -7.10 -3.24
N ALA A 68 3.64 -8.31 -2.84
CA ALA A 68 2.71 -9.44 -2.72
C ALA A 68 1.63 -9.17 -1.66
N THR A 69 2.00 -8.65 -0.50
CA THR A 69 1.06 -8.28 0.56
C THR A 69 0.10 -7.20 0.09
N SER A 70 0.61 -6.16 -0.57
CA SER A 70 -0.20 -5.08 -1.12
C SER A 70 -1.13 -5.55 -2.24
N ALA A 71 -0.66 -6.47 -3.10
CA ALA A 71 -1.46 -7.04 -4.18
C ALA A 71 -2.53 -8.02 -3.68
N TYR A 72 -2.34 -8.64 -2.51
CA TYR A 72 -3.26 -9.64 -1.96
C TYR A 72 -4.71 -9.13 -1.87
N PHE A 73 -4.91 -7.90 -1.40
CA PHE A 73 -6.25 -7.30 -1.30
C PHE A 73 -6.94 -7.21 -2.65
N LEU A 74 -6.21 -6.83 -3.71
CA LEU A 74 -6.76 -6.80 -5.06
C LEU A 74 -7.10 -8.19 -5.60
N ILE A 75 -6.25 -9.17 -5.34
CA ILE A 75 -6.48 -10.57 -5.76
C ILE A 75 -7.72 -11.10 -5.05
N ARG A 76 -7.87 -10.82 -3.75
CA ARG A 76 -9.06 -11.19 -2.97
C ARG A 76 -10.33 -10.56 -3.56
N ASP A 77 -10.29 -9.29 -3.95
CA ASP A 77 -11.41 -8.62 -4.58
C ASP A 77 -11.83 -9.28 -5.89
N TYR A 78 -10.85 -9.70 -6.71
CA TYR A 78 -11.13 -10.46 -7.94
C TYR A 78 -11.78 -11.82 -7.66
N ALA A 79 -11.45 -12.46 -6.54
CA ALA A 79 -12.01 -13.75 -6.18
C ALA A 79 -13.42 -13.66 -5.56
N GLN A 80 -13.76 -12.55 -4.90
CA GLN A 80 -14.97 -12.43 -4.09
C GLN A 80 -16.06 -11.54 -4.70
N LYS A 81 -15.74 -10.60 -5.57
CA LYS A 81 -16.69 -9.61 -6.11
C LYS A 81 -17.07 -9.89 -7.56
N ASN A 82 -18.37 -9.96 -7.83
CA ASN A 82 -18.90 -10.09 -9.20
C ASN A 82 -18.71 -8.82 -10.04
N GLN A 83 -18.64 -7.65 -9.41
CA GLN A 83 -18.36 -6.38 -10.07
C GLN A 83 -17.17 -5.71 -9.40
N ILE A 84 -16.11 -5.50 -10.17
CA ILE A 84 -14.87 -4.91 -9.68
C ILE A 84 -14.81 -3.47 -10.15
N SER A 85 -14.86 -2.54 -9.20
CA SER A 85 -14.61 -1.13 -9.48
C SER A 85 -13.18 -0.92 -9.97
N ASN A 86 -12.98 0.01 -10.92
CA ASN A 86 -11.66 0.37 -11.45
C ASN A 86 -10.81 -0.81 -11.98
N LYS A 87 -11.46 -1.84 -12.55
CA LYS A 87 -10.82 -3.10 -13.00
C LYS A 87 -9.52 -2.87 -13.80
N HIS A 88 -9.53 -1.96 -14.76
CA HIS A 88 -8.34 -1.69 -15.58
C HIS A 88 -7.17 -1.09 -14.78
N ARG A 89 -7.46 -0.23 -13.79
CA ARG A 89 -6.44 0.37 -12.92
C ARG A 89 -5.83 -0.69 -12.00
N LYS A 90 -6.66 -1.55 -11.43
CA LYS A 90 -6.23 -2.68 -10.59
C LYS A 90 -5.34 -3.64 -11.38
N LEU A 91 -5.76 -4.03 -12.58
CA LEU A 91 -4.99 -4.93 -13.43
C LEU A 91 -3.63 -4.34 -13.81
N LYS A 92 -3.58 -3.06 -14.18
CA LYS A 92 -2.31 -2.38 -14.47
C LYS A 92 -1.37 -2.39 -13.27
N LEU A 93 -1.87 -2.08 -12.07
CA LEU A 93 -1.06 -2.12 -10.84
C LEU A 93 -0.55 -3.53 -10.54
N LEU A 94 -1.38 -4.56 -10.71
CA LEU A 94 -0.96 -5.95 -10.53
C LEU A 94 0.16 -6.34 -11.49
N LEU A 95 0.07 -5.95 -12.77
CA LEU A 95 1.11 -6.20 -13.75
C LEU A 95 2.42 -5.47 -13.40
N VAL A 96 2.33 -4.21 -12.97
CA VAL A 96 3.49 -3.44 -12.50
C VAL A 96 4.12 -4.09 -11.28
N ALA A 97 3.32 -4.51 -10.30
CA ALA A 97 3.81 -5.17 -9.09
C ALA A 97 4.48 -6.52 -9.42
N ALA A 98 3.91 -7.31 -10.33
CA ALA A 98 4.51 -8.56 -10.76
C ALA A 98 5.86 -8.33 -11.46
N ALA A 99 5.94 -7.35 -12.37
CA ALA A 99 7.19 -7.00 -13.05
C ALA A 99 8.26 -6.50 -12.07
N LEU A 100 7.90 -5.59 -11.15
CA LEU A 100 8.82 -5.09 -10.12
C LEU A 100 9.26 -6.22 -9.18
N GLY A 101 8.34 -7.08 -8.73
CA GLY A 101 8.67 -8.22 -7.87
C GLY A 101 9.67 -9.18 -8.53
N LEU A 102 9.57 -9.42 -9.83
CA LEU A 102 10.57 -10.19 -10.58
C LEU A 102 11.93 -9.47 -10.64
N ILE A 103 11.93 -8.17 -10.95
CA ILE A 103 13.15 -7.35 -11.01
C ILE A 103 13.83 -7.35 -9.65
N ASP A 104 13.10 -7.05 -8.57
CA ASP A 104 13.62 -7.02 -7.21
C ASP A 104 14.20 -8.38 -6.78
N SER A 105 13.53 -9.48 -7.15
CA SER A 105 13.99 -10.83 -6.87
C SER A 105 15.30 -11.15 -7.59
N VAL A 106 15.44 -10.73 -8.85
CA VAL A 106 16.68 -10.92 -9.61
C VAL A 106 17.82 -10.09 -9.02
N ILE A 107 17.55 -8.83 -8.63
CA ILE A 107 18.56 -7.97 -7.99
C ILE A 107 18.97 -8.57 -6.65
N ALA A 108 18.01 -8.98 -5.81
CA ALA A 108 18.27 -9.61 -4.52
C ALA A 108 19.14 -10.86 -4.67
N LEU A 109 18.80 -11.75 -5.62
CA LEU A 109 19.58 -12.96 -5.88
C LEU A 109 21.03 -12.64 -6.30
N LYS A 110 21.20 -11.64 -7.16
CA LYS A 110 22.53 -11.19 -7.59
C LYS A 110 23.37 -10.65 -6.44
N LEU A 111 22.77 -9.84 -5.56
CA LEU A 111 23.47 -9.25 -4.40
C LEU A 111 23.77 -10.29 -3.32
N ILE A 112 22.93 -11.31 -3.14
CA ILE A 112 23.21 -12.43 -2.23
C ILE A 112 24.43 -13.23 -2.73
N GLN A 113 24.53 -13.45 -4.04
CA GLN A 113 25.65 -14.17 -4.63
C GLN A 113 26.95 -13.34 -4.65
N ASN A 114 26.86 -12.06 -4.93
CA ASN A 114 27.97 -11.13 -5.01
C ASN A 114 27.57 -9.78 -4.38
N PRO A 115 27.87 -9.56 -3.09
CA PRO A 115 27.44 -8.36 -2.36
C PRO A 115 28.27 -7.12 -2.72
N VAL A 116 28.42 -6.86 -4.00
CA VAL A 116 29.19 -5.72 -4.53
C VAL A 116 28.46 -5.09 -5.69
N PHE A 117 28.28 -3.78 -5.65
CA PHE A 117 27.88 -3.03 -6.84
C PHE A 117 29.13 -2.79 -7.70
N VAL A 118 29.10 -3.27 -8.92
CA VAL A 118 30.22 -3.11 -9.88
C VAL A 118 30.27 -1.68 -10.45
N SER A 119 29.12 -0.97 -10.41
CA SER A 119 29.01 0.41 -10.91
C SER A 119 27.99 1.22 -10.13
N CYS A 120 28.15 2.55 -10.13
CA CYS A 120 27.15 3.48 -9.61
C CYS A 120 25.76 3.31 -10.27
N ALA A 121 25.73 2.86 -11.53
CA ALA A 121 24.47 2.61 -12.22
C ALA A 121 23.71 1.42 -11.63
N GLN A 122 24.40 0.36 -11.19
CA GLN A 122 23.76 -0.77 -10.51
C GLN A 122 23.21 -0.37 -9.14
N GLU A 123 23.98 0.43 -8.39
CA GLU A 123 23.52 0.97 -7.10
C GLU A 123 22.29 1.86 -7.28
N ALA A 124 22.31 2.78 -8.25
CA ALA A 124 21.17 3.63 -8.56
C ALA A 124 19.95 2.80 -8.99
N PHE A 125 20.14 1.76 -9.81
CA PHE A 125 19.06 0.88 -10.26
C PHE A 125 18.45 0.09 -9.09
N HIS A 126 19.26 -0.40 -8.14
CA HIS A 126 18.80 -1.04 -6.91
C HIS A 126 17.87 -0.11 -6.11
N TRP A 127 18.31 1.12 -5.84
CA TRP A 127 17.51 2.08 -5.09
C TRP A 127 16.26 2.50 -5.83
N LEU A 128 16.32 2.67 -7.15
CA LEU A 128 15.15 3.00 -7.96
C LEU A 128 14.12 1.87 -7.97
N ALA A 129 14.54 0.62 -8.08
CA ALA A 129 13.66 -0.54 -8.02
C ALA A 129 12.97 -0.64 -6.66
N PHE A 130 13.73 -0.51 -5.57
CA PHE A 130 13.20 -0.50 -4.21
C PHE A 130 12.18 0.63 -3.98
N LEU A 131 12.50 1.87 -4.39
CA LEU A 131 11.58 3.00 -4.28
C LEU A 131 10.32 2.80 -5.14
N ALA A 132 10.47 2.27 -6.35
CA ALA A 132 9.34 1.96 -7.23
C ALA A 132 8.39 0.94 -6.59
N SER A 133 8.91 -0.05 -5.88
CA SER A 133 8.12 -1.05 -5.15
C SER A 133 7.36 -0.44 -3.98
N ILE A 134 7.98 0.48 -3.21
CA ILE A 134 7.30 1.23 -2.16
C ILE A 134 6.18 2.11 -2.76
N LEU A 135 6.45 2.86 -3.82
CA LEU A 135 5.45 3.72 -4.46
C LEU A 135 4.28 2.91 -5.05
N THR A 136 4.57 1.74 -5.61
CA THR A 136 3.55 0.82 -6.10
C THR A 136 2.68 0.32 -4.95
N SER A 137 3.27 -0.06 -3.82
CA SER A 137 2.54 -0.49 -2.62
C SER A 137 1.68 0.63 -2.02
N ILE A 138 2.16 1.87 -2.00
CA ILE A 138 1.36 3.06 -1.62
C ILE A 138 0.18 3.26 -2.59
N SER A 139 0.39 2.99 -3.88
CA SER A 139 -0.68 3.10 -4.88
C SER A 139 -1.77 2.06 -4.68
N PHE A 140 -1.43 0.84 -4.24
CA PHE A 140 -2.39 -0.18 -3.83
C PHE A 140 -3.17 0.24 -2.59
N TRP A 141 -2.47 0.69 -1.54
CA TRP A 141 -3.10 1.20 -0.32
C TRP A 141 -4.10 2.32 -0.62
N ARG A 142 -3.71 3.29 -1.45
CA ARG A 142 -4.59 4.39 -1.83
C ARG A 142 -5.84 3.92 -2.58
N LEU A 143 -5.68 2.95 -3.47
CA LEU A 143 -6.81 2.40 -4.22
C LEU A 143 -7.80 1.69 -3.30
N GLU A 144 -7.33 0.98 -2.29
CA GLU A 144 -8.17 0.32 -1.28
C GLU A 144 -8.90 1.35 -0.40
N GLU A 145 -8.21 2.42 0.00
CA GLU A 145 -8.84 3.49 0.78
C GLU A 145 -9.93 4.23 0.00
N GLU A 146 -9.70 4.51 -1.30
CA GLU A 146 -10.72 5.10 -2.18
C GLU A 146 -11.97 4.19 -2.25
N GLU A 147 -11.81 2.89 -2.29
CA GLU A 147 -12.93 1.93 -2.36
C GLU A 147 -13.64 1.73 -1.02
N SER A 148 -12.93 1.67 0.08
CA SER A 148 -13.53 1.57 1.41
C SER A 148 -14.38 2.80 1.73
N GLY A 149 -13.96 3.99 1.32
CA GLY A 149 -14.75 5.22 1.43
C GLY A 149 -16.06 5.17 0.63
N ILE A 150 -16.06 4.59 -0.56
CA ILE A 150 -17.26 4.42 -1.40
C ILE A 150 -18.25 3.44 -0.77
N VAL A 151 -17.76 2.33 -0.21
CA VAL A 151 -18.61 1.33 0.47
C VAL A 151 -19.34 1.96 1.66
N VAL A 152 -18.65 2.71 2.51
CA VAL A 152 -19.26 3.39 3.66
C VAL A 152 -20.32 4.39 3.23
N ILE A 153 -20.10 5.16 2.17
CA ILE A 153 -21.10 6.11 1.64
C ILE A 153 -22.33 5.38 1.13
N ASN A 154 -22.17 4.28 0.42
CA ASN A 154 -23.30 3.48 -0.09
C ASN A 154 -24.12 2.87 1.05
N GLU A 155 -23.48 2.30 2.07
CA GLU A 155 -24.15 1.78 3.27
C GLU A 155 -24.93 2.88 4.02
N ILE A 156 -24.39 4.10 4.12
CA ILE A 156 -25.10 5.23 4.73
C ILE A 156 -26.32 5.63 3.90
N ASN A 157 -26.19 5.66 2.57
CA ASN A 157 -27.31 6.00 1.69
C ASN A 157 -28.41 4.94 1.76
N GLU A 158 -28.09 3.66 1.68
CA GLU A 158 -29.04 2.55 1.81
C GLU A 158 -29.78 2.59 3.16
N ASN A 159 -29.06 2.79 4.25
CA ASN A 159 -29.67 2.94 5.58
C ASN A 159 -30.59 4.17 5.68
N THR A 160 -30.20 5.27 5.03
CA THR A 160 -31.02 6.50 5.02
C THR A 160 -32.29 6.31 4.19
N GLU A 161 -32.21 5.61 3.06
CA GLU A 161 -33.38 5.26 2.24
C GLU A 161 -34.32 4.30 2.96
N GLN A 162 -33.80 3.30 3.66
CA GLN A 162 -34.60 2.39 4.48
C GLN A 162 -35.32 3.13 5.62
N LEU A 163 -34.62 4.01 6.34
CA LEU A 163 -35.21 4.81 7.41
C LEU A 163 -36.32 5.77 6.89
N THR A 164 -36.14 6.34 5.72
CA THR A 164 -37.14 7.19 5.08
C THR A 164 -38.34 6.36 4.62
N HIS A 165 -38.12 5.17 4.08
CA HIS A 165 -39.20 4.26 3.67
C HIS A 165 -40.00 3.74 4.87
N ASP A 166 -39.34 3.34 5.95
CA ASP A 166 -39.95 2.86 7.18
C ASP A 166 -40.74 3.99 7.89
N SER A 167 -40.25 5.22 7.87
CA SER A 167 -40.94 6.37 8.43
C SER A 167 -42.19 6.73 7.59
N ALA A 168 -42.11 6.64 6.25
CA ALA A 168 -43.24 6.83 5.37
C ALA A 168 -44.32 5.75 5.54
N GLN A 169 -43.90 4.48 5.75
CA GLN A 169 -44.83 3.39 5.99
C GLN A 169 -45.52 3.48 7.37
N LYS A 170 -44.80 3.92 8.42
CA LYS A 170 -45.38 4.17 9.74
C LYS A 170 -46.42 5.30 9.74
N THR A 171 -46.20 6.34 8.96
CA THR A 171 -47.20 7.45 8.80
C THR A 171 -48.42 7.01 8.05
N SER A 172 -48.35 5.98 7.19
CA SER A 172 -49.51 5.47 6.45
C SER A 172 -50.36 4.42 7.20
N THR A 173 -49.82 3.82 8.27
CA THR A 173 -50.47 2.72 9.00
C THR A 173 -51.10 3.11 10.33
N SER A 174 -50.84 4.33 10.84
CA SER A 174 -51.27 4.64 12.22
C SER A 174 -52.71 5.09 12.38
N ASP A 175 -53.38 5.74 11.43
CA ASP A 175 -54.73 6.24 11.71
C ASP A 175 -55.72 6.38 10.50
N GLY A 176 -55.42 5.85 9.33
CA GLY A 176 -56.36 5.91 8.20
C GLY A 176 -56.73 7.31 7.69
N TYR A 177 -56.00 8.33 8.12
CA TYR A 177 -56.14 9.71 7.65
C TYR A 177 -54.84 10.13 6.95
N THR A 178 -54.91 10.28 5.64
CA THR A 178 -53.92 11.03 4.86
C THR A 178 -54.12 12.52 5.16
N LEU A 179 -53.08 13.13 5.72
CA LEU A 179 -52.94 14.58 5.71
C LEU A 179 -52.48 15.05 4.35
#